data_ee2ff6973fec412a2cffdbdfb52bc6a2
#
_entry.id   ee2ff6973fec412a2cffdbdfb52bc6a2
#
_cell.length_a   1.000
_cell.length_b   1.000
_cell.length_c   1.000
_cell.angle_alpha   90.00
_cell.angle_beta   90.00
_cell.angle_gamma   90.00
#
_symmetry.space_group_name_H-M   'P 1'
#
loop_
_entity.id
_entity.type
_entity.pdbx_description
1 polymer ?
#
loop_
_entity_poly.entity_id
_entity_poly.type
_entity_poly.pdbx_seq_one_letter_code
_entity_poly.pdbx_strand_id
1 'polypeptide(L)'
;KPGQYRQFFVFEPKRRLIHAPLFADRVVHHALVQVIGPYFERRFIAQSFACRVNKGTHAASDYLTAMLRKAAAEGGTVYALKADVEKYFYSIDHEILLRVVARTIGDPDVLHVLRVLVTQSGCIEGGRGLPLGALISQLLANVYLDQLDHYIKDTLGVRFYVRYMDDFIILHRDKAELWRLLAEIRDFLACELHLNLNRKTRIFPASQGVDFAGYRHWIDHTLPRRRNVARAKKRFKGLSRLYARGEVDLDTVRACVSSFTGYMKHCNGWRTCGSALERLVLRRGHEHEEE
;
A
#
# COMPACT_ATOMS: atom_id res chain seq x y z
N LYS A 1 -2.66 -10.12 -28.23
CA LYS A 1 -1.46 -9.34 -27.90
C LYS A 1 -1.90 -8.08 -27.15
N PRO A 2 -1.34 -7.75 -25.97
CA PRO A 2 -1.65 -6.52 -25.25
C PRO A 2 -1.31 -5.30 -26.10
N GLY A 3 -2.10 -4.23 -25.96
CA GLY A 3 -1.81 -2.94 -26.57
C GLY A 3 -0.64 -2.23 -25.89
N GLN A 4 -0.22 -1.11 -26.47
CA GLN A 4 0.80 -0.28 -25.85
C GLN A 4 0.27 0.43 -24.61
N TYR A 5 1.01 0.37 -23.49
CA TYR A 5 0.67 1.05 -22.26
C TYR A 5 1.00 2.55 -22.36
N ARG A 6 0.05 3.40 -21.96
CA ARG A 6 0.31 4.82 -21.81
C ARG A 6 1.16 5.08 -20.58
N GLN A 7 2.29 5.74 -20.73
CA GLN A 7 3.22 6.05 -19.65
C GLN A 7 3.05 7.52 -19.19
N PHE A 8 2.98 7.73 -17.88
CA PHE A 8 3.00 9.07 -17.28
C PHE A 8 3.52 9.03 -15.84
N PHE A 9 4.01 10.17 -15.36
CA PHE A 9 4.51 10.28 -14.00
C PHE A 9 3.42 10.78 -13.04
N VAL A 10 3.32 10.11 -11.88
CA VAL A 10 2.61 10.60 -10.70
C VAL A 10 3.65 11.05 -9.67
N PHE A 11 3.46 12.23 -9.09
CA PHE A 11 4.46 12.85 -8.21
C PHE A 11 4.12 12.73 -6.72
N GLU A 12 2.96 12.22 -6.36
CA GLU A 12 2.51 12.06 -4.98
C GLU A 12 2.29 10.60 -4.59
N PRO A 13 2.80 10.16 -3.44
CA PRO A 13 3.74 10.81 -2.49
C PRO A 13 5.20 10.81 -2.94
N LYS A 14 5.54 10.08 -3.99
CA LYS A 14 6.85 9.97 -4.64
C LYS A 14 6.64 9.94 -6.15
N ARG A 15 7.62 10.40 -6.92
CA ARG A 15 7.62 10.22 -8.37
C ARG A 15 7.58 8.73 -8.71
N ARG A 16 6.55 8.32 -9.45
CA ARG A 16 6.36 6.96 -9.95
C ARG A 16 5.98 7.02 -11.41
N LEU A 17 6.59 6.16 -12.21
CA LEU A 17 6.15 5.93 -13.59
C LEU A 17 4.96 4.98 -13.55
N ILE A 18 3.84 5.41 -14.09
CA ILE A 18 2.61 4.63 -14.20
C ILE A 18 2.50 4.13 -15.64
N HIS A 19 2.17 2.85 -15.77
CA HIS A 19 1.91 2.19 -17.03
C HIS A 19 0.42 1.84 -17.08
N ALA A 20 -0.37 2.73 -17.68
CA ALA A 20 -1.82 2.54 -17.80
C ALA A 20 -2.13 1.75 -19.07
N PRO A 21 -2.78 0.57 -18.98
CA PRO A 21 -3.22 -0.18 -20.13
C PRO A 21 -4.32 0.57 -20.90
N LEU A 22 -4.46 0.30 -22.18
CA LEU A 22 -5.56 0.80 -22.99
C LEU A 22 -6.91 0.33 -22.44
N PHE A 23 -7.99 1.01 -22.82
CA PHE A 23 -9.33 0.69 -22.28
C PHE A 23 -9.73 -0.76 -22.55
N ALA A 24 -9.52 -1.26 -23.76
CA ALA A 24 -9.81 -2.65 -24.12
C ALA A 24 -9.05 -3.66 -23.23
N ASP A 25 -7.75 -3.42 -23.00
CA ASP A 25 -6.95 -4.27 -22.12
C ASP A 25 -7.44 -4.20 -20.67
N ARG A 26 -7.91 -3.01 -20.20
CA ARG A 26 -8.52 -2.89 -18.87
C ARG A 26 -9.76 -3.75 -18.72
N VAL A 27 -10.61 -3.83 -19.75
CA VAL A 27 -11.78 -4.72 -19.74
C VAL A 27 -11.34 -6.18 -19.57
N VAL A 28 -10.33 -6.61 -20.33
CA VAL A 28 -9.77 -7.98 -20.21
C VAL A 28 -9.19 -8.21 -18.81
N HIS A 29 -8.41 -7.26 -18.28
CA HIS A 29 -7.87 -7.36 -16.91
C HIS A 29 -8.97 -7.49 -15.86
N HIS A 30 -10.06 -6.71 -15.98
CA HIS A 30 -11.20 -6.78 -15.06
C HIS A 30 -11.92 -8.12 -15.15
N ALA A 31 -12.23 -8.60 -16.37
CA ALA A 31 -12.87 -9.89 -16.58
C ALA A 31 -12.02 -11.03 -15.99
N LEU A 32 -10.71 -11.02 -16.26
CA LEU A 32 -9.80 -12.02 -15.73
C LEU A 32 -9.73 -12.00 -14.20
N VAL A 33 -9.57 -10.82 -13.60
CA VAL A 33 -9.50 -10.68 -12.15
C VAL A 33 -10.82 -11.07 -11.46
N GLN A 34 -11.97 -10.80 -12.07
CA GLN A 34 -13.26 -11.27 -11.54
C GLN A 34 -13.35 -12.80 -11.49
N VAL A 35 -12.78 -13.49 -12.47
CA VAL A 35 -12.80 -14.96 -12.53
C VAL A 35 -11.77 -15.58 -11.59
N ILE A 36 -10.49 -15.15 -11.69
CA ILE A 36 -9.40 -15.80 -10.93
C ILE A 36 -9.23 -15.26 -9.52
N GLY A 37 -9.62 -14.00 -9.27
CA GLY A 37 -9.44 -13.34 -7.98
C GLY A 37 -10.00 -14.12 -6.78
N PRO A 38 -11.24 -14.66 -6.84
CA PRO A 38 -11.83 -15.44 -5.75
C PRO A 38 -11.01 -16.68 -5.33
N TYR A 39 -10.29 -17.31 -6.27
CA TYR A 39 -9.45 -18.47 -5.97
C TYR A 39 -8.25 -18.07 -5.10
N PHE A 40 -7.60 -16.94 -5.42
CA PHE A 40 -6.49 -16.41 -4.63
C PHE A 40 -6.96 -15.81 -3.32
N GLU A 41 -8.12 -15.12 -3.31
CA GLU A 41 -8.67 -14.49 -2.10
C GLU A 41 -8.91 -15.51 -0.97
N ARG A 42 -9.31 -16.75 -1.28
CA ARG A 42 -9.49 -17.83 -0.33
C ARG A 42 -8.16 -18.32 0.29
N ARG A 43 -7.04 -18.11 -0.41
CA ARG A 43 -5.71 -18.54 0.03
C ARG A 43 -5.00 -17.47 0.86
N PHE A 44 -5.26 -16.20 0.55
CA PHE A 44 -4.62 -15.09 1.24
C PHE A 44 -4.91 -15.11 2.73
N ILE A 45 -3.85 -14.98 3.53
CA ILE A 45 -4.00 -14.85 4.98
C ILE A 45 -4.86 -13.65 5.37
N ALA A 46 -5.47 -13.71 6.56
CA ALA A 46 -6.31 -12.62 7.07
C ALA A 46 -5.52 -11.31 7.29
N GLN A 47 -4.20 -11.38 7.51
CA GLN A 47 -3.30 -10.29 7.86
C GLN A 47 -2.74 -9.52 6.66
N SER A 48 -3.12 -9.86 5.43
CA SER A 48 -2.80 -9.11 4.21
C SER A 48 -3.96 -8.19 3.83
N PHE A 49 -3.69 -6.88 3.60
CA PHE A 49 -4.75 -5.86 3.52
C PHE A 49 -4.80 -5.06 2.22
N ALA A 50 -3.74 -5.00 1.44
CA ALA A 50 -3.71 -4.16 0.24
C ALA A 50 -4.48 -4.77 -0.92
N CYS A 51 -5.22 -3.94 -1.69
CA CYS A 51 -5.89 -4.33 -2.92
C CYS A 51 -6.83 -5.56 -2.79
N ARG A 52 -7.49 -5.69 -1.65
CA ARG A 52 -8.46 -6.76 -1.34
C ARG A 52 -9.81 -6.16 -0.95
N VAL A 53 -10.89 -6.86 -1.29
CA VAL A 53 -12.27 -6.45 -0.94
C VAL A 53 -12.45 -6.43 0.58
N ASN A 54 -13.12 -5.41 1.10
CA ASN A 54 -13.37 -5.19 2.54
C ASN A 54 -12.09 -5.08 3.41
N LYS A 55 -10.94 -4.83 2.78
CA LYS A 55 -9.65 -4.58 3.43
C LYS A 55 -9.25 -3.11 3.20
N GLY A 56 -8.03 -2.80 2.98
CA GLY A 56 -7.54 -1.46 2.67
C GLY A 56 -6.81 -0.80 3.83
N THR A 57 -6.52 0.48 3.68
CA THR A 57 -5.63 1.24 4.58
C THR A 57 -6.17 1.34 6.01
N HIS A 58 -7.48 1.59 6.15
CA HIS A 58 -8.09 1.76 7.47
C HIS A 58 -8.15 0.42 8.22
N ALA A 59 -8.60 -0.64 7.56
CA ALA A 59 -8.63 -1.98 8.17
C ALA A 59 -7.21 -2.46 8.57
N ALA A 60 -6.18 -2.15 7.77
CA ALA A 60 -4.79 -2.44 8.11
C ALA A 60 -4.32 -1.63 9.34
N SER A 61 -4.70 -0.36 9.42
CA SER A 61 -4.41 0.52 10.55
C SER A 61 -5.06 0.01 11.84
N ASP A 62 -6.33 -0.34 11.79
CA ASP A 62 -7.09 -0.85 12.93
C ASP A 62 -6.54 -2.20 13.41
N TYR A 63 -6.17 -3.06 12.45
CA TYR A 63 -5.55 -4.35 12.77
C TYR A 63 -4.20 -4.18 13.49
N LEU A 64 -3.32 -3.29 13.00
CA LEU A 64 -2.05 -3.01 13.68
C LEU A 64 -2.28 -2.44 15.08
N THR A 65 -3.26 -1.53 15.25
CA THR A 65 -3.59 -0.96 16.57
C THR A 65 -4.05 -2.07 17.54
N ALA A 66 -4.92 -2.97 17.09
CA ALA A 66 -5.36 -4.11 17.90
C ALA A 66 -4.20 -5.07 18.22
N MET A 67 -3.31 -5.30 17.25
CA MET A 67 -2.13 -6.15 17.39
C MET A 67 -1.16 -5.57 18.44
N LEU A 68 -0.89 -4.25 18.42
CA LEU A 68 -0.06 -3.56 19.42
C LEU A 68 -0.64 -3.68 20.83
N ARG A 69 -1.94 -3.49 20.99
CA ARG A 69 -2.64 -3.65 22.28
C ARG A 69 -2.54 -5.07 22.82
N LYS A 70 -2.76 -6.07 21.96
CA LYS A 70 -2.64 -7.49 22.35
C LYS A 70 -1.20 -7.84 22.76
N ALA A 71 -0.20 -7.40 21.99
CA ALA A 71 1.20 -7.64 22.32
C ALA A 71 1.62 -6.95 23.63
N ALA A 72 1.12 -5.74 23.90
CA ALA A 72 1.40 -5.00 25.13
C ALA A 72 0.70 -5.60 26.37
N ALA A 73 -0.51 -6.15 26.20
CA ALA A 73 -1.25 -6.79 27.30
C ALA A 73 -0.52 -8.00 27.90
N GLU A 74 0.39 -8.61 27.14
CA GLU A 74 1.24 -9.70 27.62
C GLU A 74 2.41 -9.22 28.53
N GLY A 75 2.55 -7.89 28.72
CA GLY A 75 3.58 -7.25 29.54
C GLY A 75 4.92 -7.11 28.84
N GLY A 76 5.79 -6.29 29.42
CA GLY A 76 7.13 -6.03 28.91
C GLY A 76 7.19 -5.06 27.71
N THR A 77 8.40 -4.87 27.17
CA THR A 77 8.64 -3.98 26.02
C THR A 77 8.29 -4.69 24.73
N VAL A 78 7.41 -4.08 23.93
CA VAL A 78 7.10 -4.54 22.58
C VAL A 78 8.06 -3.91 21.57
N TYR A 79 8.74 -4.72 20.78
CA TYR A 79 9.55 -4.29 19.64
C TYR A 79 8.80 -4.51 18.33
N ALA A 80 9.04 -3.64 17.36
CA ALA A 80 8.51 -3.75 16.00
C ALA A 80 9.66 -3.95 15.02
N LEU A 81 9.59 -4.99 14.21
CA LEU A 81 10.30 -5.11 12.95
C LEU A 81 9.42 -4.48 11.88
N LYS A 82 9.88 -3.38 11.28
CA LYS A 82 9.29 -2.78 10.09
C LYS A 82 10.16 -3.05 8.89
N ALA A 83 9.60 -3.68 7.88
CA ALA A 83 10.27 -4.04 6.65
C ALA A 83 9.44 -3.66 5.43
N ASP A 84 10.12 -3.43 4.32
CA ASP A 84 9.58 -3.00 3.02
C ASP A 84 10.44 -3.64 1.93
N VAL A 85 9.83 -4.20 0.88
CA VAL A 85 10.57 -4.84 -0.21
C VAL A 85 11.09 -3.76 -1.18
N GLU A 86 12.36 -3.87 -1.55
CA GLU A 86 13.00 -2.89 -2.44
C GLU A 86 12.44 -2.99 -3.85
N LYS A 87 11.94 -1.84 -4.38
CA LYS A 87 11.41 -1.71 -5.75
C LYS A 87 10.46 -2.84 -6.16
N TYR A 88 9.61 -3.27 -5.24
CA TYR A 88 8.83 -4.50 -5.29
C TYR A 88 8.24 -4.81 -6.66
N PHE A 89 7.41 -3.93 -7.23
CA PHE A 89 6.76 -4.15 -8.53
C PHE A 89 7.75 -4.35 -9.69
N TYR A 90 8.93 -3.76 -9.64
CA TYR A 90 9.97 -3.91 -10.66
C TYR A 90 10.84 -5.16 -10.46
N SER A 91 10.78 -5.77 -9.26
CA SER A 91 11.64 -6.90 -8.90
C SER A 91 10.95 -8.25 -9.00
N ILE A 92 9.63 -8.30 -9.23
CA ILE A 92 8.87 -9.55 -9.35
C ILE A 92 9.39 -10.37 -10.52
N ASP A 93 9.85 -11.58 -10.25
CA ASP A 93 10.35 -12.53 -11.25
C ASP A 93 9.17 -13.21 -11.95
N HIS A 94 9.14 -13.16 -13.30
CA HIS A 94 8.04 -13.68 -14.09
C HIS A 94 7.89 -15.19 -14.02
N GLU A 95 9.00 -15.93 -13.98
CA GLU A 95 8.97 -17.39 -13.94
C GLU A 95 8.47 -17.90 -12.60
N ILE A 96 8.98 -17.29 -11.50
CA ILE A 96 8.51 -17.61 -10.15
C ILE A 96 7.02 -17.26 -10.03
N LEU A 97 6.62 -16.07 -10.48
CA LEU A 97 5.21 -15.64 -10.45
C LEU A 97 4.31 -16.64 -11.17
N LEU A 98 4.64 -17.00 -12.40
CA LEU A 98 3.82 -17.92 -13.19
C LEU A 98 3.78 -19.32 -12.58
N ARG A 99 4.87 -19.78 -11.97
CA ARG A 99 4.91 -21.04 -11.21
C ARG A 99 4.00 -21.00 -9.99
N VAL A 100 3.99 -19.89 -9.23
CA VAL A 100 3.11 -19.71 -8.08
C VAL A 100 1.63 -19.66 -8.51
N VAL A 101 1.32 -18.94 -9.58
CA VAL A 101 -0.03 -18.87 -10.14
C VAL A 101 -0.53 -20.25 -10.58
N ALA A 102 0.31 -21.04 -11.25
CA ALA A 102 -0.02 -22.38 -11.74
C ALA A 102 -0.35 -23.40 -10.62
N ARG A 103 0.08 -23.14 -9.38
CA ARG A 103 -0.34 -23.94 -8.21
C ARG A 103 -1.82 -23.79 -7.84
N THR A 104 -2.46 -22.74 -8.33
CA THR A 104 -3.86 -22.41 -8.02
C THR A 104 -4.76 -22.50 -9.24
N ILE A 105 -4.25 -22.08 -10.39
CA ILE A 105 -4.98 -22.05 -11.67
C ILE A 105 -4.43 -23.18 -12.53
N GLY A 106 -5.27 -24.17 -12.82
CA GLY A 106 -4.89 -25.31 -13.66
C GLY A 106 -5.28 -25.17 -15.13
N ASP A 107 -6.09 -24.16 -15.49
CA ASP A 107 -6.56 -23.96 -16.86
C ASP A 107 -5.42 -23.42 -17.75
N PRO A 108 -5.03 -24.16 -18.84
CA PRO A 108 -3.90 -23.80 -19.67
C PRO A 108 -4.13 -22.51 -20.47
N ASP A 109 -5.37 -22.21 -20.87
CA ASP A 109 -5.68 -21.00 -21.64
C ASP A 109 -5.58 -19.76 -20.75
N VAL A 110 -6.08 -19.85 -19.51
CA VAL A 110 -5.93 -18.80 -18.51
C VAL A 110 -4.44 -18.57 -18.18
N LEU A 111 -3.67 -19.63 -18.00
CA LEU A 111 -2.23 -19.52 -17.77
C LEU A 111 -1.49 -18.90 -18.96
N HIS A 112 -1.90 -19.23 -20.19
CA HIS A 112 -1.36 -18.62 -21.40
C HIS A 112 -1.65 -17.11 -21.44
N VAL A 113 -2.89 -16.70 -21.18
CA VAL A 113 -3.26 -15.27 -21.11
C VAL A 113 -2.47 -14.54 -20.04
N LEU A 114 -2.34 -15.12 -18.84
CA LEU A 114 -1.55 -14.53 -17.75
C LEU A 114 -0.07 -14.39 -18.14
N ARG A 115 0.52 -15.41 -18.77
CA ARG A 115 1.88 -15.34 -19.30
C ARG A 115 2.04 -14.19 -20.29
N VAL A 116 1.14 -14.04 -21.24
CA VAL A 116 1.15 -12.96 -22.23
C VAL A 116 1.08 -11.59 -21.53
N LEU A 117 0.17 -11.41 -20.57
CA LEU A 117 0.03 -10.15 -19.83
C LEU A 117 1.26 -9.80 -18.99
N VAL A 118 1.91 -10.80 -18.40
CA VAL A 118 3.11 -10.62 -17.57
C VAL A 118 4.35 -10.33 -18.42
N THR A 119 4.57 -11.10 -19.51
CA THR A 119 5.82 -11.05 -20.27
C THR A 119 5.81 -10.07 -21.45
N GLN A 120 4.63 -9.75 -22.00
CA GLN A 120 4.48 -8.95 -23.22
C GLN A 120 3.89 -7.57 -22.98
N SER A 121 3.88 -7.09 -21.72
CA SER A 121 3.37 -5.75 -21.39
C SER A 121 4.14 -4.60 -22.07
N GLY A 122 5.32 -4.88 -22.66
CA GLY A 122 6.18 -3.91 -23.35
C GLY A 122 6.73 -2.80 -22.44
N CYS A 123 6.47 -2.89 -21.14
CA CYS A 123 6.83 -1.85 -20.17
C CYS A 123 8.09 -2.23 -19.38
N ILE A 124 8.48 -3.51 -19.40
CA ILE A 124 9.49 -4.05 -18.50
C ILE A 124 10.29 -5.11 -19.28
N GLU A 125 11.61 -4.96 -19.26
CA GLU A 125 12.55 -5.84 -19.95
C GLU A 125 13.20 -6.81 -18.95
N GLY A 126 13.75 -7.90 -19.46
CA GLY A 126 14.60 -8.82 -18.68
C GLY A 126 13.85 -9.83 -17.81
N GLY A 127 12.59 -10.15 -18.10
CA GLY A 127 11.85 -11.21 -17.38
C GLY A 127 11.47 -10.89 -15.95
N ARG A 128 11.49 -9.60 -15.55
CA ARG A 128 11.15 -9.12 -14.22
C ARG A 128 10.26 -7.89 -14.25
N GLY A 129 9.40 -7.78 -13.24
CA GLY A 129 8.58 -6.62 -12.96
C GLY A 129 7.15 -6.73 -13.47
N LEU A 130 6.27 -5.94 -12.85
CA LEU A 130 4.88 -5.78 -13.25
C LEU A 130 4.55 -4.30 -13.48
N PRO A 131 3.74 -3.96 -14.52
CA PRO A 131 3.38 -2.59 -14.80
C PRO A 131 2.55 -1.97 -13.67
N LEU A 132 3.04 -0.86 -13.12
CA LEU A 132 2.30 -0.07 -12.14
C LEU A 132 1.11 0.64 -12.81
N GLY A 133 -0.12 0.35 -12.33
CA GLY A 133 -1.35 0.95 -12.86
C GLY A 133 -2.30 -0.04 -13.52
N ALA A 134 -1.90 -1.30 -13.70
CA ALA A 134 -2.78 -2.36 -14.17
C ALA A 134 -3.42 -3.10 -12.98
N LEU A 135 -4.73 -3.40 -13.07
CA LEU A 135 -5.45 -4.12 -12.02
C LEU A 135 -4.88 -5.51 -11.78
N ILE A 136 -4.58 -6.24 -12.86
CA ILE A 136 -4.00 -7.58 -12.78
C ILE A 136 -2.66 -7.58 -12.04
N SER A 137 -1.84 -6.54 -12.21
CA SER A 137 -0.55 -6.41 -11.51
C SER A 137 -0.72 -6.32 -9.99
N GLN A 138 -1.81 -5.72 -9.50
CA GLN A 138 -2.09 -5.63 -8.06
C GLN A 138 -2.45 -7.00 -7.49
N LEU A 139 -3.26 -7.79 -8.18
CA LEU A 139 -3.59 -9.16 -7.77
C LEU A 139 -2.34 -10.04 -7.78
N LEU A 140 -1.59 -10.03 -8.88
CA LEU A 140 -0.39 -10.85 -9.05
C LEU A 140 0.72 -10.48 -8.06
N ALA A 141 0.86 -9.19 -7.72
CA ALA A 141 1.76 -8.76 -6.67
C ALA A 141 1.36 -9.33 -5.29
N ASN A 142 0.07 -9.36 -4.96
CA ASN A 142 -0.38 -10.02 -3.73
C ASN A 142 -0.12 -11.54 -3.75
N VAL A 143 -0.38 -12.20 -4.87
CA VAL A 143 -0.13 -13.64 -5.07
C VAL A 143 1.36 -13.98 -4.87
N TYR A 144 2.24 -13.12 -5.35
CA TYR A 144 3.68 -13.32 -5.20
C TYR A 144 4.14 -13.26 -3.75
N LEU A 145 3.72 -12.24 -2.97
CA LEU A 145 4.07 -12.11 -1.55
C LEU A 145 3.21 -12.98 -0.62
N ASP A 146 2.17 -13.63 -1.11
CA ASP A 146 1.43 -14.63 -0.33
C ASP A 146 2.35 -15.81 0.10
N GLN A 147 3.37 -16.12 -0.71
CA GLN A 147 4.40 -17.10 -0.35
C GLN A 147 5.16 -16.67 0.91
N LEU A 148 5.51 -15.38 1.03
CA LEU A 148 6.13 -14.83 2.23
C LEU A 148 5.15 -14.83 3.42
N ASP A 149 3.88 -14.50 3.18
CA ASP A 149 2.86 -14.50 4.21
C ASP A 149 2.72 -15.87 4.87
N HIS A 150 2.63 -16.92 4.06
CA HIS A 150 2.57 -18.31 4.52
C HIS A 150 3.87 -18.76 5.19
N TYR A 151 5.03 -18.41 4.65
CA TYR A 151 6.30 -18.68 5.31
C TYR A 151 6.37 -18.07 6.71
N ILE A 152 5.98 -16.80 6.86
CA ILE A 152 5.98 -16.11 8.16
C ILE A 152 4.96 -16.71 9.13
N LYS A 153 3.75 -17.05 8.64
CA LYS A 153 2.66 -17.53 9.49
C LYS A 153 2.75 -19.02 9.81
N ASP A 154 3.02 -19.82 8.80
CA ASP A 154 2.88 -21.29 8.91
C ASP A 154 4.22 -21.95 9.24
N THR A 155 5.35 -21.44 8.70
CA THR A 155 6.69 -21.99 8.95
C THR A 155 7.35 -21.36 10.15
N LEU A 156 7.42 -20.01 10.21
CA LEU A 156 8.06 -19.31 11.33
C LEU A 156 7.13 -19.13 12.54
N GLY A 157 5.84 -19.44 12.43
CA GLY A 157 4.88 -19.40 13.53
C GLY A 157 4.63 -17.99 14.11
N VAL A 158 4.91 -16.93 13.34
CA VAL A 158 4.82 -15.55 13.83
C VAL A 158 3.39 -15.18 14.17
N ARG A 159 3.12 -14.88 15.45
CA ARG A 159 1.79 -14.53 15.93
C ARG A 159 1.34 -13.15 15.49
N PHE A 160 2.18 -12.15 15.67
CA PHE A 160 1.87 -10.74 15.43
C PHE A 160 2.49 -10.25 14.12
N TYR A 161 1.75 -10.39 13.03
CA TYR A 161 2.13 -10.03 11.67
C TYR A 161 1.02 -9.27 10.96
N VAL A 162 1.39 -8.28 10.16
CA VAL A 162 0.48 -7.56 9.26
C VAL A 162 1.24 -7.06 8.03
N ARG A 163 0.62 -7.18 6.85
CA ARG A 163 1.17 -6.69 5.57
C ARG A 163 0.19 -5.78 4.83
N TYR A 164 0.75 -4.72 4.26
CA TYR A 164 0.08 -3.85 3.30
C TYR A 164 0.95 -3.71 2.05
N MET A 165 0.65 -4.48 1.01
CA MET A 165 1.46 -4.66 -0.20
C MET A 165 2.88 -5.13 0.16
N ASP A 166 3.91 -4.32 -0.10
CA ASP A 166 5.32 -4.54 0.18
C ASP A 166 5.78 -4.12 1.59
N ASP A 167 4.96 -3.34 2.32
CA ASP A 167 5.25 -2.86 3.69
C ASP A 167 4.64 -3.84 4.72
N PHE A 168 5.45 -4.41 5.62
CA PHE A 168 4.96 -5.31 6.66
C PHE A 168 5.58 -5.04 8.03
N ILE A 169 4.84 -5.45 9.06
CA ILE A 169 5.21 -5.29 10.47
C ILE A 169 5.13 -6.65 11.17
N ILE A 170 6.15 -6.96 11.96
CA ILE A 170 6.14 -8.04 12.95
C ILE A 170 6.35 -7.40 14.32
N LEU A 171 5.57 -7.85 15.32
CA LEU A 171 5.80 -7.46 16.72
C LEU A 171 6.26 -8.65 17.54
N HIS A 172 7.22 -8.43 18.40
CA HIS A 172 7.71 -9.40 19.37
C HIS A 172 8.25 -8.71 20.61
N ARG A 173 8.25 -9.38 21.75
CA ARG A 173 8.83 -8.85 23.01
C ARG A 173 10.33 -9.06 23.09
N ASP A 174 10.83 -10.12 22.48
CA ASP A 174 12.25 -10.37 22.37
C ASP A 174 12.79 -9.74 21.07
N LYS A 175 13.73 -8.82 21.24
CA LYS A 175 14.42 -8.16 20.14
C LYS A 175 15.37 -9.10 19.41
N ALA A 176 15.96 -10.08 20.10
CA ALA A 176 16.85 -11.08 19.48
C ALA A 176 16.07 -11.97 18.53
N GLU A 177 14.85 -12.37 18.92
CA GLU A 177 13.96 -13.13 18.05
C GLU A 177 13.59 -12.36 16.78
N LEU A 178 13.35 -11.04 16.85
CA LEU A 178 13.12 -10.25 15.66
C LEU A 178 14.34 -10.17 14.72
N TRP A 179 15.56 -10.22 15.25
CA TRP A 179 16.76 -10.30 14.42
C TRP A 179 16.89 -11.66 13.75
N ARG A 180 16.57 -12.75 14.46
CA ARG A 180 16.51 -14.11 13.89
C ARG A 180 15.48 -14.17 12.76
N LEU A 181 14.25 -13.75 13.02
CA LEU A 181 13.18 -13.70 12.03
C LEU A 181 13.56 -12.84 10.81
N LEU A 182 14.23 -11.71 11.02
CA LEU A 182 14.69 -10.86 9.93
C LEU A 182 15.71 -11.57 9.03
N ALA A 183 16.63 -12.35 9.60
CA ALA A 183 17.60 -13.14 8.81
C ALA A 183 16.86 -14.19 7.96
N GLU A 184 16.01 -14.99 8.57
CA GLU A 184 15.18 -16.02 7.90
C GLU A 184 14.33 -15.44 6.76
N ILE A 185 13.67 -14.29 7.01
CA ILE A 185 12.87 -13.60 6.00
C ILE A 185 13.73 -13.09 4.83
N ARG A 186 14.93 -12.57 5.11
CA ARG A 186 15.87 -12.14 4.06
C ARG A 186 16.31 -13.29 3.18
N ASP A 187 16.68 -14.40 3.78
CA ASP A 187 17.11 -15.60 3.07
C ASP A 187 15.97 -16.17 2.22
N PHE A 188 14.76 -16.28 2.78
CA PHE A 188 13.58 -16.71 2.03
C PHE A 188 13.28 -15.81 0.83
N LEU A 189 13.28 -14.48 1.04
CA LEU A 189 13.03 -13.52 -0.03
C LEU A 189 14.09 -13.60 -1.13
N ALA A 190 15.35 -13.73 -0.77
CA ALA A 190 16.46 -13.81 -1.73
C ALA A 190 16.45 -15.13 -2.52
N CYS A 191 16.29 -16.26 -1.83
CA CYS A 191 16.41 -17.59 -2.44
C CYS A 191 15.13 -18.02 -3.19
N GLU A 192 13.96 -17.78 -2.58
CA GLU A 192 12.70 -18.30 -3.13
C GLU A 192 11.96 -17.30 -4.02
N LEU A 193 12.12 -16.01 -3.77
CA LEU A 193 11.37 -14.96 -4.47
C LEU A 193 12.26 -13.97 -5.24
N HIS A 194 13.57 -14.12 -5.21
CA HIS A 194 14.54 -13.20 -5.85
C HIS A 194 14.29 -11.73 -5.49
N LEU A 195 13.87 -11.48 -4.24
CA LEU A 195 13.55 -10.15 -3.69
C LEU A 195 14.53 -9.75 -2.60
N ASN A 196 14.70 -8.44 -2.42
CA ASN A 196 15.51 -7.88 -1.35
C ASN A 196 14.70 -6.92 -0.48
N LEU A 197 15.00 -6.89 0.82
CA LEU A 197 14.45 -5.89 1.72
C LEU A 197 15.13 -4.53 1.52
N ASN A 198 14.35 -3.47 1.65
CA ASN A 198 14.83 -2.10 1.62
C ASN A 198 15.81 -1.85 2.78
N ARG A 199 16.86 -1.06 2.54
CA ARG A 199 17.86 -0.64 3.55
C ARG A 199 17.24 0.09 4.76
N LYS A 200 16.00 0.56 4.68
CA LYS A 200 15.24 1.18 5.76
C LYS A 200 14.58 0.18 6.72
N THR A 201 14.72 -1.12 6.46
CA THR A 201 14.27 -2.17 7.37
C THR A 201 14.94 -2.00 8.73
N ARG A 202 14.14 -1.99 9.81
CA ARG A 202 14.64 -1.71 11.15
C ARG A 202 13.80 -2.37 12.23
N ILE A 203 14.46 -2.63 13.36
CA ILE A 203 13.84 -3.11 14.60
C ILE A 203 13.98 -2.01 15.66
N PHE A 204 12.86 -1.65 16.29
CA PHE A 204 12.81 -0.56 17.26
C PHE A 204 11.68 -0.80 18.28
N PRO A 205 11.74 -0.17 19.48
CA PRO A 205 10.65 -0.26 20.45
C PRO A 205 9.37 0.38 19.90
N ALA A 206 8.24 -0.31 20.03
CA ALA A 206 6.94 0.18 19.56
C ALA A 206 6.52 1.50 20.25
N SER A 207 7.06 1.80 21.43
CA SER A 207 6.89 3.07 22.14
C SER A 207 7.35 4.29 21.34
N GLN A 208 8.26 4.13 20.38
CA GLN A 208 8.64 5.19 19.44
C GLN A 208 7.56 5.50 18.40
N GLY A 209 6.50 4.68 18.32
CA GLY A 209 5.44 4.76 17.32
C GLY A 209 5.79 4.06 16.01
N VAL A 210 4.87 3.26 15.51
CA VAL A 210 5.01 2.43 14.31
C VAL A 210 4.31 3.10 13.13
N ASP A 211 5.05 3.51 12.11
CA ASP A 211 4.50 4.08 10.88
C ASP A 211 3.97 2.97 9.96
N PHE A 212 2.65 2.90 9.73
CA PHE A 212 2.02 1.92 8.85
C PHE A 212 0.73 2.45 8.22
N ALA A 213 0.40 2.03 7.01
CA ALA A 213 -0.86 2.33 6.32
C ALA A 213 -1.32 3.81 6.40
N GLY A 214 -0.38 4.77 6.37
CA GLY A 214 -0.71 6.19 6.38
C GLY A 214 -0.74 6.85 7.76
N TYR A 215 -0.66 6.08 8.84
CA TYR A 215 -0.74 6.54 10.23
C TYR A 215 0.52 6.17 11.00
N ARG A 216 0.65 6.72 12.21
CA ARG A 216 1.66 6.36 13.20
C ARG A 216 0.96 5.86 14.45
N HIS A 217 1.26 4.63 14.83
CA HIS A 217 0.55 3.88 15.86
C HIS A 217 1.36 3.76 17.13
N TRP A 218 0.73 3.99 18.25
CA TRP A 218 1.17 3.64 19.60
C TRP A 218 0.17 2.64 20.20
N ILE A 219 0.46 2.16 21.39
CA ILE A 219 -0.40 1.20 22.09
C ILE A 219 -1.75 1.84 22.45
N ASP A 220 -1.72 3.10 22.88
CA ASP A 220 -2.86 3.87 23.43
C ASP A 220 -3.53 4.76 22.39
N HIS A 221 -2.81 5.21 21.35
CA HIS A 221 -3.33 6.14 20.37
C HIS A 221 -2.73 5.97 18.98
N THR A 222 -3.38 6.57 17.99
CA THR A 222 -2.93 6.61 16.60
C THR A 222 -2.97 8.06 16.09
N LEU A 223 -1.92 8.51 15.43
CA LEU A 223 -1.83 9.86 14.87
C LEU A 223 -1.65 9.79 13.33
N PRO A 224 -2.08 10.84 12.60
CA PRO A 224 -1.80 10.94 11.19
C PRO A 224 -0.30 11.13 10.95
N ARG A 225 0.24 10.61 9.86
CA ARG A 225 1.65 10.87 9.50
C ARG A 225 1.89 12.36 9.31
N ARG A 226 2.93 12.91 9.95
CA ARG A 226 3.31 14.33 9.86
C ARG A 226 3.38 14.84 8.41
N ARG A 227 3.92 14.02 7.51
CA ARG A 227 4.02 14.34 6.09
C ARG A 227 2.65 14.55 5.42
N ASN A 228 1.64 13.73 5.76
CA ASN A 228 0.30 13.85 5.21
C ASN A 228 -0.38 15.13 5.69
N VAL A 229 -0.21 15.47 6.97
CA VAL A 229 -0.71 16.72 7.55
C VAL A 229 -0.05 17.94 6.91
N ALA A 230 1.28 17.94 6.76
CA ALA A 230 2.02 19.05 6.14
C ALA A 230 1.55 19.27 4.69
N ARG A 231 1.30 18.18 3.95
CA ARG A 231 0.77 18.24 2.58
C ARG A 231 -0.65 18.82 2.54
N ALA A 232 -1.53 18.39 3.45
CA ALA A 232 -2.88 18.91 3.55
C ALA A 232 -2.88 20.42 3.84
N LYS A 233 -2.07 20.88 4.80
CA LYS A 233 -1.90 22.31 5.12
C LYS A 233 -1.44 23.11 3.88
N LYS A 234 -0.46 22.60 3.12
CA LYS A 234 0.01 23.22 1.87
C LYS A 234 -1.11 23.27 0.82
N ARG A 235 -1.85 22.17 0.67
CA ARG A 235 -2.97 22.06 -0.28
C ARG A 235 -4.10 23.05 0.06
N PHE A 236 -4.49 23.16 1.33
CA PHE A 236 -5.54 24.08 1.77
C PHE A 236 -5.15 25.54 1.55
N LYS A 237 -3.90 25.92 1.84
CA LYS A 237 -3.40 27.26 1.50
C LYS A 237 -3.40 27.50 -0.03
N GLY A 238 -3.11 26.49 -0.85
CA GLY A 238 -3.21 26.58 -2.31
C GLY A 238 -4.66 26.73 -2.78
N LEU A 239 -5.59 25.93 -2.23
CA LEU A 239 -7.01 26.00 -2.55
C LEU A 239 -7.62 27.37 -2.23
N SER A 240 -7.23 28.00 -1.09
CA SER A 240 -7.69 29.35 -0.76
C SER A 240 -7.33 30.37 -1.85
N ARG A 241 -6.12 30.28 -2.41
CA ARG A 241 -5.66 31.17 -3.46
C ARG A 241 -6.38 30.92 -4.81
N LEU A 242 -6.55 29.64 -5.15
CA LEU A 242 -7.24 29.25 -6.39
C LEU A 242 -8.72 29.64 -6.36
N TYR A 243 -9.37 29.46 -5.19
CA TYR A 243 -10.76 29.87 -4.99
C TYR A 243 -10.94 31.39 -5.08
N ALA A 244 -10.01 32.15 -4.50
CA ALA A 244 -10.05 33.62 -4.56
C ALA A 244 -9.89 34.15 -6.00
N ARG A 245 -9.23 33.39 -6.88
CA ARG A 245 -9.05 33.71 -8.32
C ARG A 245 -10.14 33.15 -9.22
N GLY A 246 -11.12 32.43 -8.66
CA GLY A 246 -12.18 31.76 -9.45
C GLY A 246 -11.71 30.52 -10.22
N GLU A 247 -10.47 30.05 -10.01
CA GLU A 247 -9.91 28.89 -10.71
C GLU A 247 -10.43 27.54 -10.20
N VAL A 248 -11.04 27.49 -9.02
CA VAL A 248 -11.71 26.31 -8.45
C VAL A 248 -13.04 26.72 -7.84
N ASP A 249 -14.01 25.83 -7.92
CA ASP A 249 -15.34 25.97 -7.33
C ASP A 249 -15.37 25.50 -5.85
N LEU A 250 -16.50 25.78 -5.18
CA LEU A 250 -16.72 25.39 -3.80
C LEU A 250 -16.83 23.86 -3.66
N ASP A 251 -17.32 23.14 -4.67
CA ASP A 251 -17.45 21.69 -4.62
C ASP A 251 -16.09 20.99 -4.66
N THR A 252 -15.14 21.51 -5.43
CA THR A 252 -13.74 21.06 -5.40
C THR A 252 -13.11 21.26 -4.01
N VAL A 253 -13.35 22.43 -3.38
CA VAL A 253 -12.88 22.69 -2.01
C VAL A 253 -13.51 21.72 -1.03
N ARG A 254 -14.85 21.55 -1.10
CA ARG A 254 -15.61 20.62 -0.25
C ARG A 254 -15.11 19.19 -0.37
N ALA A 255 -14.89 18.71 -1.59
CA ALA A 255 -14.35 17.38 -1.84
C ALA A 255 -12.97 17.17 -1.20
N CYS A 256 -12.08 18.18 -1.30
CA CYS A 256 -10.76 18.14 -0.66
C CYS A 256 -10.83 18.12 0.86
N VAL A 257 -11.72 18.92 1.47
CA VAL A 257 -11.94 18.94 2.93
C VAL A 257 -12.52 17.60 3.38
N SER A 258 -13.56 17.10 2.71
CA SER A 258 -14.21 15.82 3.04
C SER A 258 -13.24 14.64 2.96
N SER A 259 -12.37 14.60 1.95
CA SER A 259 -11.31 13.59 1.83
C SER A 259 -10.33 13.64 3.01
N PHE A 260 -9.89 14.84 3.41
CA PHE A 260 -8.96 14.99 4.53
C PHE A 260 -9.61 14.68 5.88
N THR A 261 -10.82 15.17 6.12
CA THR A 261 -11.56 14.88 7.37
C THR A 261 -11.91 13.41 7.48
N GLY A 262 -12.27 12.75 6.36
CA GLY A 262 -12.45 11.31 6.29
C GLY A 262 -11.20 10.53 6.71
N TYR A 263 -10.01 10.91 6.20
CA TYR A 263 -8.74 10.35 6.64
C TYR A 263 -8.49 10.59 8.14
N MET A 264 -8.80 11.79 8.66
CA MET A 264 -8.56 12.15 10.08
C MET A 264 -9.51 11.45 11.07
N LYS A 265 -10.68 10.97 10.64
CA LYS A 265 -11.62 10.20 11.48
C LYS A 265 -11.05 8.88 12.00
N HIS A 266 -10.06 8.31 11.32
CA HIS A 266 -9.43 7.03 11.68
C HIS A 266 -8.23 7.18 12.62
N CYS A 267 -8.07 8.34 13.28
CA CYS A 267 -6.97 8.56 14.22
C CYS A 267 -7.33 9.60 15.28
N ASN A 268 -6.53 9.70 16.33
CA ASN A 268 -6.67 10.68 17.42
C ASN A 268 -6.16 12.06 16.98
N GLY A 269 -6.54 12.51 15.78
CA GLY A 269 -5.99 13.70 15.13
C GLY A 269 -6.86 14.94 15.19
N TRP A 270 -7.85 15.05 16.10
CA TRP A 270 -8.83 16.15 16.14
C TRP A 270 -8.19 17.54 16.14
N ARG A 271 -7.27 17.81 17.07
CA ARG A 271 -6.55 19.10 17.14
C ARG A 271 -5.75 19.39 15.88
N THR A 272 -5.12 18.35 15.32
CA THR A 272 -4.35 18.44 14.07
C THR A 272 -5.26 18.73 12.88
N CYS A 273 -6.46 18.17 12.85
CA CYS A 273 -7.47 18.41 11.83
C CYS A 273 -7.90 19.89 11.84
N GLY A 274 -8.29 20.42 13.01
CA GLY A 274 -8.62 21.84 13.19
C GLY A 274 -7.50 22.77 12.70
N SER A 275 -6.26 22.55 13.21
CA SER A 275 -5.09 23.34 12.80
C SER A 275 -4.73 23.25 11.30
N ALA A 276 -5.15 22.19 10.61
CA ALA A 276 -4.96 22.10 9.16
C ALA A 276 -6.04 22.87 8.41
N LEU A 277 -7.29 22.82 8.88
CA LEU A 277 -8.43 23.53 8.28
C LEU A 277 -8.36 25.05 8.47
N GLU A 278 -7.76 25.55 9.56
CA GLU A 278 -7.49 26.97 9.76
C GLU A 278 -6.65 27.61 8.63
N ARG A 279 -5.96 26.79 7.83
CA ARG A 279 -5.21 27.25 6.64
C ARG A 279 -6.11 27.46 5.42
N LEU A 280 -7.37 27.07 5.49
CA LEU A 280 -8.35 27.22 4.43
C LEU A 280 -9.20 28.47 4.72
N VAL A 281 -8.91 29.55 4.02
CA VAL A 281 -9.66 30.80 4.07
C VAL A 281 -10.30 31.02 2.72
N LEU A 282 -11.64 31.02 2.66
CA LEU A 282 -12.40 31.24 1.43
C LEU A 282 -12.84 32.70 1.36
N ARG A 283 -12.30 33.42 0.41
CA ARG A 283 -12.73 34.78 0.04
C ARG A 283 -12.83 34.84 -1.46
N ARG A 284 -13.92 35.34 -2.02
CA ARG A 284 -13.96 35.73 -3.42
C ARG A 284 -13.37 37.14 -3.52
N GLY A 285 -12.50 37.37 -4.49
CA GLY A 285 -12.13 38.72 -4.86
C GLY A 285 -13.41 39.46 -5.25
N HIS A 286 -13.59 40.70 -4.81
CA HIS A 286 -14.60 41.56 -5.37
C HIS A 286 -14.23 41.72 -6.86
N GLU A 287 -15.14 41.35 -7.76
CA GLU A 287 -15.10 41.86 -9.11
C GLU A 287 -15.10 43.41 -8.93
N HIS A 288 -14.06 44.08 -9.38
CA HIS A 288 -14.15 45.51 -9.59
C HIS A 288 -15.23 45.66 -10.67
N GLU A 289 -16.42 46.07 -10.29
CA GLU A 289 -17.35 46.70 -11.21
C GLU A 289 -16.61 47.95 -11.72
N GLU A 290 -16.04 47.86 -12.93
CA GLU A 290 -15.63 49.03 -13.68
C GLU A 290 -16.92 49.69 -14.14
N GLU A 291 -17.26 50.85 -13.53
CA GLU A 291 -18.17 51.84 -14.08
C GLU A 291 -17.58 52.51 -15.31
#